data_a46bb2dae08aad23ee034660972b3a11
#
_entry.id   a46bb2dae08aad23ee034660972b3a11
#
_cell.length_a   1.000
_cell.length_b   1.000
_cell.length_c   1.000
_cell.angle_alpha   90.00
_cell.angle_beta   90.00
_cell.angle_gamma   90.00
#
_symmetry.space_group_name_H-M   'P 1'
#
loop_
_entity.id
_entity.type
_entity.pdbx_description
1 polymer ?
#
loop_
_entity_poly.entity_id
_entity_poly.type
_entity_poly.pdbx_seq_one_letter_code
_entity_poly.pdbx_strand_id
1 'polypeptide(L)'
;MYHVNLLICSNGINTASGLYKIFIQIFAVIAEFERDTLTERIVDNMMELAKDGRWLGGNTPMGFTVRRVTTGSGKGKSAYSYLESLPEERRMVQCLYEIFRTTRSIQSTAKQMNEEGFHTPSGAAFNASTTRLVLRNPIYCTADKRSYDYFIDHDGNVFGDMIEFDGTHGLSAYNKTDQEKYEGSDSTFISPKYVQTIESKPVSEWIIAVGRHEGFISSEQWIEVQELLDAIAEKYNRPHRKTNALLAGLVHCPYCGRRLSVISESDRWTNGKPRFKYVCPGYRKKECNFKAVDGVLLDEFVVQQLSELSDENSERFRRILEIKIEEVLEQSQTVQEHNLIKKKRDKLKADIAAQTRNLREADGSIKQFIQENL
;
A
#
# COMPACT_ATOMS: atom_id res chain seq x y z
N MET A 1 15.55 14.63 -19.95
CA MET A 1 15.27 13.40 -20.72
C MET A 1 16.59 12.89 -21.29
N TYR A 2 17.05 11.71 -20.90
CA TYR A 2 18.28 11.13 -21.44
C TYR A 2 17.96 10.51 -22.80
N HIS A 3 18.69 10.92 -23.85
CA HIS A 3 18.59 10.30 -25.18
C HIS A 3 19.40 8.99 -25.18
N VAL A 4 18.78 7.91 -24.73
CA VAL A 4 19.40 6.58 -24.75
C VAL A 4 18.86 5.84 -25.99
N ASN A 5 19.76 5.29 -26.81
CA ASN A 5 19.40 4.43 -27.91
C ASN A 5 19.57 2.97 -27.50
N LEU A 6 18.56 2.15 -27.82
CA LEU A 6 18.57 0.70 -27.59
C LEU A 6 18.95 0.01 -28.90
N LEU A 7 19.92 -0.90 -28.83
CA LEU A 7 20.31 -1.78 -29.94
C LEU A 7 20.06 -3.22 -29.53
N ILE A 8 19.12 -3.91 -30.21
CA ILE A 8 18.82 -5.31 -29.99
C ILE A 8 19.51 -6.13 -31.10
N CYS A 9 20.63 -6.74 -30.75
CA CYS A 9 21.47 -7.44 -31.72
C CYS A 9 20.78 -8.66 -32.36
N SER A 10 19.90 -9.35 -31.65
CA SER A 10 19.18 -10.53 -32.16
C SER A 10 18.25 -10.24 -33.33
N ASN A 11 17.64 -9.05 -33.35
CA ASN A 11 16.61 -8.69 -34.34
C ASN A 11 17.01 -7.47 -35.18
N GLY A 12 18.21 -6.94 -35.02
CA GLY A 12 18.73 -5.78 -35.77
C GLY A 12 17.97 -4.47 -35.47
N ILE A 13 17.24 -4.41 -34.36
CA ILE A 13 16.42 -3.24 -34.00
C ILE A 13 17.32 -2.16 -33.39
N ASN A 14 17.32 -0.96 -33.98
CA ASN A 14 18.07 0.20 -33.50
C ASN A 14 17.14 1.41 -33.35
N THR A 15 16.94 1.86 -32.11
CA THR A 15 16.07 3.01 -31.81
C THR A 15 16.61 4.36 -32.25
N ALA A 16 17.84 4.43 -32.76
CA ALA A 16 18.36 5.63 -33.40
C ALA A 16 17.57 5.99 -34.69
N SER A 17 16.96 5.00 -35.33
CA SER A 17 16.03 5.19 -36.44
C SER A 17 14.61 5.44 -35.92
N GLY A 18 13.95 6.51 -36.33
CA GLY A 18 12.60 6.87 -35.89
C GLY A 18 11.55 5.78 -36.10
N LEU A 19 11.68 4.98 -37.17
CA LEU A 19 10.78 3.88 -37.48
C LEU A 19 10.81 2.81 -36.41
N TYR A 20 11.99 2.37 -35.97
CA TYR A 20 12.11 1.34 -34.94
C TYR A 20 11.64 1.81 -33.56
N LYS A 21 11.71 3.14 -33.30
CA LYS A 21 11.15 3.72 -32.08
C LYS A 21 9.64 3.52 -31.99
N ILE A 22 8.93 3.70 -33.13
CA ILE A 22 7.49 3.47 -33.23
C ILE A 22 7.16 1.98 -33.03
N PHE A 23 7.93 1.07 -33.65
CA PHE A 23 7.73 -0.37 -33.46
C PHE A 23 7.87 -0.79 -31.98
N ILE A 24 8.88 -0.30 -31.27
CA ILE A 24 9.04 -0.59 -29.83
C ILE A 24 7.86 -0.07 -29.01
N GLN A 25 7.33 1.11 -29.31
CA GLN A 25 6.14 1.62 -28.64
C GLN A 25 4.91 0.74 -28.89
N ILE A 26 4.71 0.29 -30.15
CA ILE A 26 3.61 -0.63 -30.49
C ILE A 26 3.78 -1.97 -29.74
N PHE A 27 4.98 -2.56 -29.73
CA PHE A 27 5.25 -3.80 -28.99
C PHE A 27 5.04 -3.64 -27.48
N ALA A 28 5.42 -2.49 -26.90
CA ALA A 28 5.17 -2.20 -25.49
C ALA A 28 3.67 -2.16 -25.16
N VAL A 29 2.86 -1.51 -26.02
CA VAL A 29 1.39 -1.48 -25.87
C VAL A 29 0.78 -2.88 -26.01
N ILE A 30 1.24 -3.68 -26.97
CA ILE A 30 0.75 -5.06 -27.15
C ILE A 30 1.12 -5.90 -25.92
N ALA A 31 2.35 -5.80 -25.42
CA ALA A 31 2.78 -6.53 -24.23
C ALA A 31 2.00 -6.12 -22.97
N GLU A 32 1.65 -4.84 -22.85
CA GLU A 32 0.79 -4.35 -21.78
C GLU A 32 -0.62 -4.92 -21.88
N PHE A 33 -1.21 -4.91 -23.07
CA PHE A 33 -2.53 -5.51 -23.32
C PHE A 33 -2.54 -7.03 -23.04
N GLU A 34 -1.51 -7.76 -23.49
CA GLU A 34 -1.38 -9.20 -23.16
C GLU A 34 -1.29 -9.44 -21.66
N ARG A 35 -0.50 -8.64 -20.95
CA ARG A 35 -0.39 -8.72 -19.47
C ARG A 35 -1.74 -8.48 -18.80
N ASP A 36 -2.46 -7.46 -19.22
CA ASP A 36 -3.76 -7.11 -18.61
C ASP A 36 -4.79 -8.20 -18.88
N THR A 37 -4.86 -8.72 -20.11
CA THR A 37 -5.72 -9.87 -20.46
C THR A 37 -5.38 -11.13 -19.66
N LEU A 38 -4.10 -11.42 -19.44
CA LEU A 38 -3.68 -12.54 -18.61
C LEU A 38 -4.06 -12.34 -17.16
N THR A 39 -3.94 -11.11 -16.66
CA THR A 39 -4.33 -10.76 -15.28
C THR A 39 -5.83 -10.97 -15.07
N GLU A 40 -6.67 -10.49 -15.99
CA GLU A 40 -8.12 -10.72 -15.94
C GLU A 40 -8.46 -12.22 -15.91
N ARG A 41 -7.88 -13.01 -16.80
CA ARG A 41 -8.10 -14.47 -16.82
C ARG A 41 -7.66 -15.16 -15.52
N ILE A 42 -6.56 -14.70 -14.90
CA ILE A 42 -6.10 -15.23 -13.62
C ILE A 42 -7.11 -14.89 -12.52
N VAL A 43 -7.60 -13.65 -12.46
CA VAL A 43 -8.59 -13.21 -11.49
C VAL A 43 -9.89 -14.00 -11.65
N ASP A 44 -10.40 -14.13 -12.87
CA ASP A 44 -11.62 -14.89 -13.17
C ASP A 44 -11.48 -16.36 -12.73
N ASN A 45 -10.37 -16.99 -13.06
CA ASN A 45 -10.10 -18.37 -12.63
C ASN A 45 -9.99 -18.50 -11.11
N MET A 46 -9.37 -17.53 -10.43
CA MET A 46 -9.32 -17.50 -8.97
C MET A 46 -10.71 -17.34 -8.36
N MET A 47 -11.57 -16.51 -8.94
CA MET A 47 -12.95 -16.37 -8.50
C MET A 47 -13.75 -17.70 -8.64
N GLU A 48 -13.61 -18.40 -9.77
CA GLU A 48 -14.24 -19.71 -9.96
C GLU A 48 -13.72 -20.75 -8.95
N LEU A 49 -12.44 -20.80 -8.71
CA LEU A 49 -11.85 -21.70 -7.70
C LEU A 49 -12.29 -21.31 -6.26
N ALA A 50 -12.53 -20.03 -6.00
CA ALA A 50 -13.05 -19.57 -4.72
C ALA A 50 -14.48 -20.06 -4.47
N LYS A 51 -15.32 -20.09 -5.50
CA LYS A 51 -16.70 -20.65 -5.44
C LYS A 51 -16.71 -22.14 -5.08
N ASP A 52 -15.65 -22.87 -5.45
CA ASP A 52 -15.41 -24.28 -5.04
C ASP A 52 -14.88 -24.42 -3.59
N GLY A 53 -14.78 -23.36 -2.82
CA GLY A 53 -14.26 -23.37 -1.45
C GLY A 53 -12.76 -23.70 -1.34
N ARG A 54 -12.00 -23.55 -2.41
CA ARG A 54 -10.55 -23.84 -2.43
C ARG A 54 -9.75 -22.76 -1.73
N TRP A 55 -8.67 -23.16 -1.06
CA TRP A 55 -7.67 -22.23 -0.57
C TRP A 55 -6.79 -21.75 -1.73
N LEU A 56 -6.87 -20.46 -2.05
CA LEU A 56 -6.18 -19.86 -3.20
C LEU A 56 -4.77 -19.34 -2.88
N GLY A 57 -4.32 -19.51 -1.65
CA GLY A 57 -3.01 -19.02 -1.19
C GLY A 57 -3.10 -17.72 -0.40
N GLY A 58 -1.95 -17.08 -0.22
CA GLY A 58 -1.80 -15.89 0.63
C GLY A 58 -1.29 -16.23 2.02
N ASN A 59 -1.38 -15.28 2.95
CA ASN A 59 -0.98 -15.50 4.33
C ASN A 59 -1.90 -16.52 5.00
N THR A 60 -1.30 -17.58 5.55
CA THR A 60 -2.03 -18.63 6.26
C THR A 60 -2.73 -18.02 7.48
N PRO A 61 -4.05 -18.22 7.64
CA PRO A 61 -4.77 -17.75 8.82
C PRO A 61 -4.24 -18.45 10.07
N MET A 62 -4.21 -17.73 11.18
CA MET A 62 -3.87 -18.28 12.50
C MET A 62 -4.76 -19.49 12.81
N GLY A 63 -4.23 -20.54 13.40
CA GLY A 63 -4.97 -21.77 13.64
C GLY A 63 -4.89 -22.81 12.54
N PHE A 64 -4.26 -22.47 11.43
CA PHE A 64 -4.14 -23.36 10.27
C PHE A 64 -2.72 -23.47 9.73
N THR A 65 -2.45 -24.58 9.07
CA THR A 65 -1.28 -24.79 8.19
C THR A 65 -1.74 -25.15 6.79
N VAL A 66 -0.91 -24.90 5.79
CA VAL A 66 -1.23 -25.24 4.39
C VAL A 66 -0.69 -26.63 4.07
N ARG A 67 -1.58 -27.52 3.64
CA ARG A 67 -1.24 -28.83 3.08
C ARG A 67 -1.45 -28.82 1.58
N ARG A 68 -0.48 -29.34 0.86
CA ARG A 68 -0.54 -29.51 -0.59
C ARG A 68 -0.75 -30.97 -0.95
N VAL A 69 -1.81 -31.24 -1.69
CA VAL A 69 -2.11 -32.56 -2.23
C VAL A 69 -1.87 -32.56 -3.73
N THR A 70 -1.16 -33.56 -4.19
CA THR A 70 -0.92 -33.78 -5.61
C THR A 70 -1.68 -35.04 -6.04
N THR A 71 -2.64 -34.87 -6.93
CA THR A 71 -3.45 -35.96 -7.49
C THR A 71 -3.03 -36.26 -8.92
N GLY A 72 -2.96 -37.54 -9.28
CA GLY A 72 -2.60 -37.98 -10.62
C GLY A 72 -1.09 -38.30 -10.80
N SER A 73 -0.76 -38.98 -11.87
CA SER A 73 0.61 -39.34 -12.27
C SER A 73 0.92 -38.88 -13.69
N GLY A 74 2.17 -38.51 -13.98
CA GLY A 74 2.60 -38.10 -15.31
C GLY A 74 2.18 -36.67 -15.68
N LYS A 75 1.84 -36.42 -16.95
CA LYS A 75 1.45 -35.10 -17.49
C LYS A 75 0.10 -34.58 -17.00
N GLY A 76 -0.69 -35.39 -16.27
CA GLY A 76 -1.98 -35.05 -15.68
C GLY A 76 -1.93 -34.73 -14.18
N LYS A 77 -0.76 -34.37 -13.61
CA LYS A 77 -0.66 -33.98 -12.20
C LYS A 77 -1.41 -32.71 -11.93
N SER A 78 -2.45 -32.78 -11.08
CA SER A 78 -3.14 -31.64 -10.50
C SER A 78 -2.69 -31.50 -9.05
N ALA A 79 -2.39 -30.29 -8.62
CA ALA A 79 -2.05 -30.00 -7.23
C ALA A 79 -2.98 -28.91 -6.69
N TYR A 80 -3.54 -29.12 -5.51
CA TYR A 80 -4.30 -28.13 -4.79
C TYR A 80 -3.85 -28.04 -3.34
N SER A 81 -4.04 -26.87 -2.75
CA SER A 81 -3.73 -26.64 -1.34
C SER A 81 -5.03 -26.53 -0.54
N TYR A 82 -5.00 -27.04 0.69
CA TYR A 82 -6.07 -26.87 1.65
C TYR A 82 -5.48 -26.52 3.02
N LEU A 83 -6.34 -25.99 3.90
CA LEU A 83 -5.98 -25.63 5.26
C LEU A 83 -6.23 -26.80 6.20
N GLU A 84 -5.23 -27.10 7.03
CA GLU A 84 -5.31 -28.10 8.10
C GLU A 84 -5.20 -27.40 9.45
N SER A 85 -6.05 -27.74 10.39
CA SER A 85 -6.08 -27.14 11.71
C SER A 85 -4.87 -27.52 12.55
N LEU A 86 -4.23 -26.52 13.19
CA LEU A 86 -3.16 -26.70 14.17
C LEU A 86 -3.76 -26.65 15.57
N PRO A 87 -3.72 -27.74 16.37
CA PRO A 87 -4.45 -27.82 17.65
C PRO A 87 -4.08 -26.72 18.66
N GLU A 88 -2.80 -26.34 18.75
CA GLU A 88 -2.33 -25.31 19.68
C GLU A 88 -2.82 -23.92 19.28
N GLU A 89 -2.69 -23.56 18.00
CA GLU A 89 -3.16 -22.28 17.49
C GLU A 89 -4.69 -22.20 17.44
N ARG A 90 -5.37 -23.32 17.18
CA ARG A 90 -6.84 -23.42 17.28
C ARG A 90 -7.32 -23.03 18.68
N ARG A 91 -6.68 -23.56 19.73
CA ARG A 91 -7.00 -23.17 21.13
C ARG A 91 -6.82 -21.68 21.35
N MET A 92 -5.76 -21.10 20.83
CA MET A 92 -5.48 -19.68 20.95
C MET A 92 -6.59 -18.84 20.30
N VAL A 93 -7.06 -19.22 19.10
CA VAL A 93 -8.18 -18.53 18.43
C VAL A 93 -9.47 -18.69 19.23
N GLN A 94 -9.79 -19.89 19.71
CA GLN A 94 -10.96 -20.12 20.56
C GLN A 94 -10.94 -19.25 21.82
N CYS A 95 -9.79 -19.21 22.50
CA CYS A 95 -9.59 -18.34 23.68
C CYS A 95 -9.80 -16.85 23.33
N LEU A 96 -9.30 -16.40 22.20
CA LEU A 96 -9.49 -15.03 21.74
C LEU A 96 -10.98 -14.67 21.54
N TYR A 97 -11.79 -15.59 20.98
CA TYR A 97 -13.22 -15.40 20.85
C TYR A 97 -13.94 -15.36 22.21
N GLU A 98 -13.59 -16.23 23.13
CA GLU A 98 -14.16 -16.27 24.50
C GLU A 98 -13.84 -15.01 25.29
N ILE A 99 -12.58 -14.56 25.27
CA ILE A 99 -12.17 -13.33 25.92
C ILE A 99 -12.90 -12.13 25.32
N PHE A 100 -13.05 -12.08 23.97
CA PHE A 100 -13.76 -10.95 23.35
C PHE A 100 -15.25 -10.93 23.72
N ARG A 101 -15.92 -12.06 23.76
CA ARG A 101 -17.32 -12.15 24.19
C ARG A 101 -17.53 -11.67 25.63
N THR A 102 -16.55 -11.91 26.50
CA THR A 102 -16.57 -11.47 27.90
C THR A 102 -16.24 -9.98 28.02
N THR A 103 -15.16 -9.53 27.40
CA THR A 103 -14.64 -8.15 27.55
C THR A 103 -15.38 -7.13 26.70
N ARG A 104 -15.96 -7.55 25.58
CA ARG A 104 -16.62 -6.71 24.57
C ARG A 104 -15.75 -5.53 24.13
N SER A 105 -14.43 -5.72 24.15
CA SER A 105 -13.42 -4.67 23.85
C SER A 105 -12.22 -5.27 23.15
N ILE A 106 -11.98 -4.87 21.89
CA ILE A 106 -10.85 -5.36 21.09
C ILE A 106 -9.51 -5.10 21.80
N GLN A 107 -9.35 -3.91 22.41
CA GLN A 107 -8.12 -3.53 23.09
C GLN A 107 -7.89 -4.37 24.38
N SER A 108 -8.96 -4.59 25.16
CA SER A 108 -8.89 -5.42 26.36
C SER A 108 -8.59 -6.87 26.02
N THR A 109 -9.21 -7.39 24.95
CA THR A 109 -8.92 -8.73 24.43
C THR A 109 -7.47 -8.88 24.03
N ALA A 110 -6.93 -7.96 23.22
CA ALA A 110 -5.52 -7.99 22.84
C ALA A 110 -4.58 -7.94 24.06
N LYS A 111 -4.91 -7.11 25.04
CA LYS A 111 -4.11 -7.00 26.28
C LYS A 111 -4.14 -8.31 27.06
N GLN A 112 -5.31 -8.91 27.27
CA GLN A 112 -5.46 -10.15 28.03
C GLN A 112 -4.77 -11.32 27.33
N MET A 113 -4.88 -11.45 25.98
CA MET A 113 -4.13 -12.45 25.21
C MET A 113 -2.62 -12.36 25.45
N ASN A 114 -2.07 -11.14 25.51
CA ASN A 114 -0.66 -10.92 25.79
C ASN A 114 -0.29 -11.23 27.24
N GLU A 115 -1.16 -10.93 28.21
CA GLU A 115 -0.97 -11.26 29.63
C GLU A 115 -1.00 -12.77 29.88
N GLU A 116 -1.79 -13.52 29.12
CA GLU A 116 -1.84 -14.98 29.13
C GLU A 116 -0.64 -15.63 28.38
N GLY A 117 0.23 -14.80 27.78
CA GLY A 117 1.45 -15.27 27.12
C GLY A 117 1.25 -15.73 25.67
N PHE A 118 0.06 -15.50 25.07
CA PHE A 118 -0.16 -15.80 23.66
C PHE A 118 0.54 -14.81 22.74
N HIS A 119 1.10 -15.32 21.66
CA HIS A 119 1.74 -14.53 20.60
C HIS A 119 1.19 -14.94 19.23
N THR A 120 1.25 -14.03 18.30
CA THR A 120 0.90 -14.34 16.90
C THR A 120 1.90 -15.36 16.32
N PRO A 121 1.58 -16.09 15.22
CA PRO A 121 2.51 -17.01 14.59
C PRO A 121 3.86 -16.40 14.19
N SER A 122 3.93 -15.08 14.02
CA SER A 122 5.18 -14.35 13.79
C SER A 122 5.95 -14.00 15.08
N GLY A 123 5.48 -14.40 16.23
CA GLY A 123 6.08 -14.08 17.54
C GLY A 123 5.75 -12.66 18.05
N ALA A 124 4.93 -11.90 17.34
CA ALA A 124 4.54 -10.56 17.78
C ALA A 124 3.40 -10.59 18.81
N ALA A 125 3.32 -9.56 19.65
CA ALA A 125 2.22 -9.37 20.58
C ALA A 125 0.91 -9.04 19.83
N PHE A 126 -0.22 -9.47 20.40
CA PHE A 126 -1.53 -9.10 19.89
C PHE A 126 -1.75 -7.59 20.01
N ASN A 127 -2.34 -7.01 19.00
CA ASN A 127 -2.79 -5.64 18.98
C ASN A 127 -4.23 -5.55 18.45
N ALA A 128 -4.86 -4.39 18.57
CA ALA A 128 -6.25 -4.21 18.17
C ALA A 128 -6.53 -4.56 16.69
N SER A 129 -5.58 -4.29 15.80
CA SER A 129 -5.74 -4.60 14.37
C SER A 129 -5.68 -6.10 14.12
N THR A 130 -4.69 -6.80 14.67
CA THR A 130 -4.56 -8.26 14.55
C THR A 130 -5.75 -8.98 15.18
N THR A 131 -6.17 -8.55 16.39
CA THR A 131 -7.34 -9.11 17.07
C THR A 131 -8.60 -8.95 16.22
N ARG A 132 -8.83 -7.76 15.64
CA ARG A 132 -9.99 -7.51 14.76
C ARG A 132 -9.94 -8.39 13.51
N LEU A 133 -8.77 -8.55 12.88
CA LEU A 133 -8.61 -9.40 11.69
C LEU A 133 -8.98 -10.85 11.97
N VAL A 134 -8.59 -11.39 13.12
CA VAL A 134 -8.95 -12.76 13.52
C VAL A 134 -10.44 -12.86 13.77
N LEU A 135 -11.03 -11.96 14.57
CA LEU A 135 -12.45 -11.98 14.92
C LEU A 135 -13.39 -11.83 13.70
N ARG A 136 -12.98 -11.03 12.70
CA ARG A 136 -13.76 -10.79 11.47
C ARG A 136 -13.62 -11.88 10.42
N ASN A 137 -12.68 -12.80 10.56
CA ASN A 137 -12.41 -13.76 9.51
C ASN A 137 -13.43 -14.92 9.53
N PRO A 138 -14.23 -15.11 8.49
CA PRO A 138 -15.23 -16.19 8.46
C PRO A 138 -14.62 -17.58 8.35
N ILE A 139 -13.32 -17.71 8.10
CA ILE A 139 -12.63 -19.00 7.96
C ILE A 139 -12.72 -19.90 9.20
N TYR A 140 -12.95 -19.30 10.36
CA TYR A 140 -13.10 -20.02 11.63
C TYR A 140 -14.53 -20.52 11.86
N CYS A 141 -15.52 -19.88 11.20
CA CYS A 141 -16.93 -20.15 11.36
C CYS A 141 -17.32 -21.49 10.76
N THR A 142 -18.13 -22.28 11.47
CA THR A 142 -18.73 -23.49 10.90
C THR A 142 -19.74 -23.14 9.84
N ALA A 143 -19.69 -23.86 8.72
CA ALA A 143 -20.63 -23.74 7.61
C ALA A 143 -21.89 -24.51 7.95
N ASP A 144 -22.89 -23.86 8.48
CA ASP A 144 -24.23 -24.40 8.79
C ASP A 144 -25.35 -23.49 8.27
N LYS A 145 -26.57 -23.84 8.51
CA LYS A 145 -27.75 -23.07 8.08
C LYS A 145 -27.71 -21.62 8.59
N ARG A 146 -27.26 -21.38 9.85
CA ARG A 146 -27.24 -20.03 10.43
C ARG A 146 -26.22 -19.17 9.73
N SER A 147 -25.03 -19.71 9.46
CA SER A 147 -24.00 -18.96 8.73
C SER A 147 -24.42 -18.68 7.29
N TYR A 148 -25.12 -19.61 6.63
CA TYR A 148 -25.71 -19.40 5.32
C TYR A 148 -26.71 -18.24 5.34
N ASP A 149 -27.71 -18.30 6.22
CA ASP A 149 -28.73 -17.26 6.35
C ASP A 149 -28.14 -15.90 6.68
N TYR A 150 -27.12 -15.85 7.58
CA TYR A 150 -26.39 -14.62 7.91
C TYR A 150 -25.77 -13.93 6.70
N PHE A 151 -25.08 -14.68 5.83
CA PHE A 151 -24.44 -14.08 4.66
C PHE A 151 -25.44 -13.68 3.58
N ILE A 152 -26.55 -14.39 3.44
CA ILE A 152 -27.65 -13.98 2.54
C ILE A 152 -28.30 -12.69 3.04
N ASP A 153 -28.58 -12.56 4.34
CA ASP A 153 -29.17 -11.36 4.95
C ASP A 153 -28.25 -10.11 4.83
N HIS A 154 -26.95 -10.33 4.64
CA HIS A 154 -25.95 -9.27 4.42
C HIS A 154 -25.55 -9.11 2.95
N ASP A 155 -26.38 -9.56 2.01
CA ASP A 155 -26.17 -9.50 0.55
C ASP A 155 -24.86 -10.17 0.08
N GLY A 156 -24.30 -11.11 0.86
CA GLY A 156 -23.09 -11.85 0.49
C GLY A 156 -23.32 -12.81 -0.67
N ASN A 157 -22.35 -12.96 -1.57
CA ASN A 157 -22.42 -13.93 -2.66
C ASN A 157 -22.05 -15.33 -2.15
N VAL A 158 -23.06 -16.10 -1.75
CA VAL A 158 -22.88 -17.47 -1.22
C VAL A 158 -22.97 -18.47 -2.36
N PHE A 159 -21.99 -19.37 -2.46
CA PHE A 159 -21.89 -20.42 -3.45
C PHE A 159 -21.89 -21.79 -2.78
N GLY A 160 -22.46 -22.78 -3.45
CA GLY A 160 -22.67 -24.13 -2.96
C GLY A 160 -24.13 -24.40 -2.54
N ASP A 161 -24.49 -25.68 -2.55
CA ASP A 161 -25.83 -26.11 -2.14
C ASP A 161 -25.95 -26.07 -0.60
N MET A 162 -27.15 -25.83 -0.11
CA MET A 162 -27.43 -25.84 1.34
C MET A 162 -27.02 -27.14 2.04
N ILE A 163 -26.98 -28.26 1.30
CA ILE A 163 -26.53 -29.55 1.81
C ILE A 163 -25.08 -29.57 2.20
N GLU A 164 -24.25 -28.74 1.56
CA GLU A 164 -22.83 -28.61 1.86
C GLU A 164 -22.55 -27.89 3.19
N PHE A 165 -23.55 -27.12 3.68
CA PHE A 165 -23.48 -26.45 4.97
C PHE A 165 -23.80 -27.42 6.10
N ASP A 166 -22.96 -28.43 6.25
CA ASP A 166 -23.13 -29.59 7.10
C ASP A 166 -22.82 -29.38 8.60
N GLY A 167 -22.35 -28.19 8.97
CA GLY A 167 -21.95 -27.85 10.33
C GLY A 167 -20.57 -28.37 10.76
N THR A 168 -19.80 -28.99 9.86
CA THR A 168 -18.46 -29.52 10.15
C THR A 168 -17.34 -28.76 9.46
N HIS A 169 -17.57 -28.36 8.22
CA HIS A 169 -16.62 -27.58 7.45
C HIS A 169 -16.63 -26.11 7.86
N GLY A 170 -15.52 -25.42 7.61
CA GLY A 170 -15.40 -23.98 7.78
C GLY A 170 -15.80 -23.21 6.51
N LEU A 171 -15.99 -21.91 6.62
CA LEU A 171 -16.29 -21.04 5.49
C LEU A 171 -15.03 -20.53 4.82
N SER A 172 -15.00 -20.53 3.51
CA SER A 172 -13.99 -19.83 2.70
C SER A 172 -14.56 -18.51 2.21
N ALA A 173 -13.84 -17.41 2.38
CA ALA A 173 -14.27 -16.11 1.90
C ALA A 173 -13.15 -15.47 1.08
N TYR A 174 -13.43 -15.13 -0.16
CA TYR A 174 -12.55 -14.50 -1.11
C TYR A 174 -13.03 -13.08 -1.46
N ASN A 175 -12.16 -12.26 -2.07
CA ASN A 175 -12.46 -10.88 -2.46
C ASN A 175 -12.85 -9.95 -1.29
N LYS A 176 -12.26 -10.19 -0.11
CA LYS A 176 -12.56 -9.41 1.12
C LYS A 176 -11.92 -8.05 1.16
N THR A 177 -10.85 -7.84 0.41
CA THR A 177 -10.04 -6.61 0.43
C THR A 177 -9.70 -6.17 -0.97
N ASP A 178 -9.62 -4.87 -1.15
CA ASP A 178 -9.00 -4.24 -2.31
C ASP A 178 -7.57 -3.82 -1.95
N GLN A 179 -6.66 -3.99 -2.89
CA GLN A 179 -5.24 -3.71 -2.67
C GLN A 179 -4.71 -2.87 -3.82
N GLU A 180 -4.44 -1.61 -3.54
CA GLU A 180 -3.80 -0.71 -4.48
C GLU A 180 -2.33 -0.51 -4.13
N LYS A 181 -1.50 -0.55 -5.17
CA LYS A 181 -0.08 -0.22 -5.08
C LYS A 181 0.20 1.03 -5.88
N TYR A 182 0.77 2.03 -5.25
CA TYR A 182 1.23 3.25 -5.91
C TYR A 182 2.67 3.57 -5.53
N GLU A 183 3.35 4.29 -6.41
CA GLU A 183 4.72 4.72 -6.10
C GLU A 183 4.71 5.73 -4.96
N GLY A 184 5.50 5.46 -3.94
CA GLY A 184 5.68 6.37 -2.81
C GLY A 184 6.42 7.65 -3.22
N SER A 185 6.26 8.72 -2.44
CA SER A 185 6.93 10.01 -2.64
C SER A 185 8.46 9.91 -2.69
N ASP A 186 9.02 8.88 -2.02
CA ASP A 186 10.46 8.61 -1.96
C ASP A 186 10.93 7.60 -3.01
N SER A 187 10.07 7.27 -3.99
CA SER A 187 10.40 6.35 -5.08
C SER A 187 11.34 7.02 -6.08
N THR A 188 12.35 6.28 -6.51
CA THR A 188 13.28 6.70 -7.57
C THR A 188 13.34 5.64 -8.67
N PHE A 189 13.69 6.02 -9.89
CA PHE A 189 13.83 5.09 -11.01
C PHE A 189 14.81 3.93 -10.71
N ILE A 190 15.87 4.18 -9.92
CA ILE A 190 16.86 3.17 -9.55
C ILE A 190 16.41 2.31 -8.37
N SER A 191 15.58 2.86 -7.47
CA SER A 191 15.05 2.17 -6.28
C SER A 191 13.56 2.49 -6.13
N PRO A 192 12.69 1.79 -6.88
CA PRO A 192 11.26 2.01 -6.81
C PRO A 192 10.72 1.56 -5.44
N LYS A 193 10.05 2.46 -4.74
CA LYS A 193 9.37 2.18 -3.48
C LYS A 193 7.88 2.25 -3.70
N TYR A 194 7.20 1.15 -3.41
CA TYR A 194 5.74 1.09 -3.51
C TYR A 194 5.11 1.16 -2.14
N VAL A 195 4.06 1.95 -2.03
CA VAL A 195 3.15 1.97 -0.88
C VAL A 195 1.93 1.16 -1.28
N GLN A 196 1.51 0.28 -0.38
CA GLN A 196 0.32 -0.54 -0.57
C GLN A 196 -0.77 -0.07 0.40
N THR A 197 -1.93 0.27 -0.12
CA THR A 197 -3.15 0.46 0.66
C THR A 197 -4.02 -0.80 0.57
N ILE A 198 -4.62 -1.16 1.69
CA ILE A 198 -5.53 -2.30 1.78
C ILE A 198 -6.84 -1.77 2.38
N GLU A 199 -7.90 -1.83 1.60
CA GLU A 199 -9.23 -1.44 2.03
C GLU A 199 -10.14 -2.67 2.12
N SER A 200 -10.98 -2.72 3.16
CA SER A 200 -11.95 -3.81 3.32
C SER A 200 -13.15 -3.57 2.43
N LYS A 201 -13.52 -4.57 1.64
CA LYS A 201 -14.74 -4.55 0.83
C LYS A 201 -15.96 -4.89 1.66
N PRO A 202 -17.14 -4.39 1.29
CA PRO A 202 -18.41 -4.79 1.91
C PRO A 202 -18.68 -6.29 1.69
N VAL A 203 -19.46 -6.89 2.59
CA VAL A 203 -19.78 -8.34 2.53
C VAL A 203 -20.48 -8.70 1.22
N SER A 204 -21.24 -7.79 0.64
CA SER A 204 -21.91 -7.94 -0.65
C SER A 204 -20.97 -8.24 -1.85
N GLU A 205 -19.68 -7.92 -1.72
CA GLU A 205 -18.69 -8.25 -2.75
C GLU A 205 -17.89 -9.53 -2.44
N TRP A 206 -18.09 -10.12 -1.26
CA TRP A 206 -17.37 -11.33 -0.88
C TRP A 206 -17.92 -12.55 -1.61
N ILE A 207 -17.04 -13.45 -2.01
CA ILE A 207 -17.36 -14.78 -2.50
C ILE A 207 -17.24 -15.72 -1.31
N ILE A 208 -18.39 -16.25 -0.85
CA ILE A 208 -18.50 -17.15 0.29
C ILE A 208 -18.79 -18.56 -0.22
N ALA A 209 -18.04 -19.53 0.22
CA ALA A 209 -18.26 -20.94 -0.11
C ALA A 209 -17.88 -21.82 1.09
N VAL A 210 -18.36 -23.06 1.09
CA VAL A 210 -17.94 -24.06 2.07
C VAL A 210 -16.48 -24.44 1.80
N GLY A 211 -15.62 -24.19 2.76
CA GLY A 211 -14.18 -24.52 2.66
C GLY A 211 -13.93 -26.01 2.85
N ARG A 212 -12.73 -26.47 2.43
CA ARG A 212 -12.29 -27.86 2.62
C ARG A 212 -11.58 -28.11 3.95
N HIS A 213 -11.65 -27.16 4.85
CA HIS A 213 -11.08 -27.20 6.19
C HIS A 213 -12.20 -27.34 7.24
N GLU A 214 -11.85 -27.78 8.43
CA GLU A 214 -12.78 -27.87 9.56
C GLU A 214 -13.01 -26.45 10.15
N GLY A 215 -14.30 -26.08 10.33
CA GLY A 215 -14.69 -24.93 11.15
C GLY A 215 -14.62 -25.27 12.63
N PHE A 216 -14.13 -24.36 13.47
CA PHE A 216 -13.97 -24.66 14.90
C PHE A 216 -14.55 -23.57 15.83
N ILE A 217 -15.15 -22.54 15.28
CA ILE A 217 -15.99 -21.58 15.98
C ILE A 217 -17.43 -21.80 15.48
N SER A 218 -18.37 -22.04 16.39
CA SER A 218 -19.76 -22.22 15.98
C SER A 218 -20.30 -20.97 15.28
N SER A 219 -21.18 -21.14 14.33
CA SER A 219 -21.83 -20.03 13.62
C SER A 219 -22.48 -19.03 14.57
N GLU A 220 -23.13 -19.54 15.63
CA GLU A 220 -23.74 -18.71 16.66
C GLU A 220 -22.73 -17.80 17.37
N GLN A 221 -21.59 -18.35 17.79
CA GLN A 221 -20.53 -17.58 18.43
C GLN A 221 -19.90 -16.57 17.48
N TRP A 222 -19.68 -16.99 16.24
CA TRP A 222 -19.07 -16.12 15.23
C TRP A 222 -20.01 -14.94 14.91
N ILE A 223 -21.30 -15.18 14.69
CA ILE A 223 -22.32 -14.15 14.40
C ILE A 223 -22.44 -13.18 15.58
N GLU A 224 -22.57 -13.69 16.82
CA GLU A 224 -22.59 -12.84 18.01
C GLU A 224 -21.38 -11.87 18.05
N VAL A 225 -20.20 -12.39 17.71
CA VAL A 225 -18.97 -11.57 17.65
C VAL A 225 -19.05 -10.52 16.54
N GLN A 226 -19.63 -10.84 15.36
CA GLN A 226 -19.82 -9.84 14.29
C GLN A 226 -20.74 -8.72 14.74
N GLU A 227 -21.90 -9.05 15.32
CA GLU A 227 -22.86 -8.06 15.84
C GLU A 227 -22.22 -7.14 16.90
N LEU A 228 -21.42 -7.71 17.81
CA LEU A 228 -20.67 -6.93 18.80
C LEU A 228 -19.65 -6.00 18.15
N LEU A 229 -18.94 -6.47 17.12
CA LEU A 229 -17.95 -5.66 16.40
C LEU A 229 -18.62 -4.52 15.62
N ASP A 230 -19.79 -4.77 15.05
CA ASP A 230 -20.56 -3.75 14.32
C ASP A 230 -21.14 -2.70 15.28
N ALA A 231 -21.71 -3.12 16.40
CA ALA A 231 -22.17 -2.20 17.44
C ALA A 231 -21.00 -1.33 18.00
N ILE A 232 -19.81 -1.91 18.12
CA ILE A 232 -18.60 -1.14 18.50
C ILE A 232 -18.24 -0.16 17.38
N ALA A 233 -18.27 -0.57 16.10
CA ALA A 233 -17.95 0.27 14.97
C ALA A 233 -18.91 1.47 14.88
N GLU A 234 -20.22 1.25 15.01
CA GLU A 234 -21.23 2.31 15.03
C GLU A 234 -21.01 3.31 16.18
N LYS A 235 -20.72 2.79 17.37
CA LYS A 235 -20.44 3.62 18.56
C LYS A 235 -19.20 4.51 18.37
N TYR A 236 -18.18 4.02 17.66
CA TYR A 236 -16.94 4.76 17.43
C TYR A 236 -16.88 5.44 16.07
N ASN A 237 -17.79 5.13 15.15
CA ASN A 237 -17.93 5.79 13.85
C ASN A 237 -18.60 7.18 13.98
N ARG A 238 -18.25 7.91 15.06
CA ARG A 238 -18.60 9.30 15.18
C ARG A 238 -17.83 10.02 14.07
N PRO A 239 -18.52 10.85 13.27
CA PRO A 239 -17.82 11.70 12.33
C PRO A 239 -16.70 12.41 13.11
N HIS A 240 -15.49 12.39 12.57
CA HIS A 240 -14.38 13.11 13.17
C HIS A 240 -14.88 14.49 13.53
N ARG A 241 -14.88 14.83 14.83
CA ARG A 241 -15.27 16.17 15.26
C ARG A 241 -14.42 17.10 14.41
N LYS A 242 -15.08 17.93 13.58
CA LYS A 242 -14.37 18.94 12.81
C LYS A 242 -13.58 19.74 13.83
N THR A 243 -12.29 19.50 13.87
CA THR A 243 -11.42 20.26 14.76
C THR A 243 -11.25 21.64 14.14
N ASN A 244 -11.37 22.69 14.95
CA ASN A 244 -11.06 24.05 14.53
C ASN A 244 -9.54 24.30 14.48
N ALA A 245 -8.74 23.27 14.68
CA ALA A 245 -7.28 23.34 14.67
C ALA A 245 -6.77 23.49 13.23
N LEU A 246 -6.25 24.65 12.90
CA LEU A 246 -5.74 24.99 11.57
C LEU A 246 -4.57 24.12 11.16
N LEU A 247 -3.67 23.82 12.09
CA LEU A 247 -2.43 23.08 11.85
C LEU A 247 -2.58 21.57 12.12
N ALA A 248 -3.82 21.05 12.17
CA ALA A 248 -4.06 19.63 12.37
C ALA A 248 -3.35 18.79 11.29
N GLY A 249 -2.49 17.88 11.72
CA GLY A 249 -1.73 17.03 10.82
C GLY A 249 -0.45 17.65 10.22
N LEU A 250 -0.16 18.93 10.47
CA LEU A 250 1.03 19.62 9.96
C LEU A 250 2.14 19.75 11.02
N VAL A 251 1.78 19.76 12.30
CA VAL A 251 2.73 19.99 13.38
C VAL A 251 3.39 18.70 13.82
N HIS A 252 4.72 18.74 13.97
CA HIS A 252 5.52 17.62 14.42
C HIS A 252 6.21 17.92 15.75
N CYS A 253 6.41 16.89 16.56
CA CYS A 253 7.12 16.99 17.82
C CYS A 253 8.60 17.32 17.60
N PRO A 254 9.16 18.38 18.21
CA PRO A 254 10.57 18.75 18.02
C PRO A 254 11.55 17.74 18.63
N TYR A 255 11.10 16.87 19.54
CA TYR A 255 11.97 15.89 20.22
C TYR A 255 11.96 14.51 19.54
N CYS A 256 10.81 14.03 19.06
CA CYS A 256 10.69 12.67 18.52
C CYS A 256 10.21 12.63 17.07
N GLY A 257 9.98 13.77 16.41
CA GLY A 257 9.56 13.87 15.00
C GLY A 257 8.14 13.40 14.71
N ARG A 258 7.43 12.80 15.68
CA ARG A 258 6.07 12.29 15.47
C ARG A 258 5.08 13.44 15.27
N ARG A 259 4.11 13.22 14.40
CA ARG A 259 3.00 14.16 14.19
C ARG A 259 2.19 14.34 15.46
N LEU A 260 1.89 15.59 15.82
CA LEU A 260 1.10 15.92 17.01
C LEU A 260 -0.39 15.64 16.76
N SER A 261 -1.07 15.14 17.79
CA SER A 261 -2.50 14.89 17.78
C SER A 261 -3.24 16.07 18.42
N VAL A 262 -4.41 16.45 17.85
CA VAL A 262 -5.25 17.47 18.42
C VAL A 262 -6.16 16.89 19.50
N ILE A 263 -6.18 17.53 20.67
CA ILE A 263 -7.10 17.21 21.77
C ILE A 263 -7.92 18.44 22.08
N SER A 264 -9.23 18.34 21.93
CA SER A 264 -10.18 19.39 22.25
C SER A 264 -10.43 19.41 23.76
N GLU A 265 -10.38 20.59 24.37
CA GLU A 265 -10.82 20.88 25.74
C GLU A 265 -12.17 21.61 25.65
N SER A 266 -13.24 20.86 25.38
CA SER A 266 -14.57 21.41 25.03
C SER A 266 -15.17 22.37 26.06
N ASP A 267 -14.73 22.31 27.31
CA ASP A 267 -15.27 23.09 28.41
C ASP A 267 -14.46 24.37 28.72
N ARG A 268 -13.40 24.61 27.92
CA ARG A 268 -12.53 25.79 28.11
C ARG A 268 -12.40 26.59 26.84
N TRP A 269 -12.36 27.90 26.97
CA TRP A 269 -12.26 28.88 25.89
C TRP A 269 -10.99 29.71 26.04
N THR A 270 -10.33 30.01 24.92
CA THR A 270 -9.23 30.98 24.84
C THR A 270 -9.51 31.90 23.69
N ASN A 271 -9.48 33.23 23.94
CA ASN A 271 -9.77 34.27 22.96
C ASN A 271 -11.12 34.08 22.23
N GLY A 272 -12.17 33.62 22.95
CA GLY A 272 -13.50 33.39 22.35
C GLY A 272 -13.60 32.14 21.47
N LYS A 273 -12.59 31.31 21.43
CA LYS A 273 -12.56 30.03 20.66
C LYS A 273 -12.49 28.85 21.61
N PRO A 274 -13.09 27.67 21.21
CA PRO A 274 -12.95 26.43 21.97
C PRO A 274 -11.48 26.06 22.12
N ARG A 275 -11.03 25.80 23.35
CA ARG A 275 -9.64 25.46 23.61
C ARG A 275 -9.30 24.06 23.12
N PHE A 276 -8.15 23.95 22.48
CA PHE A 276 -7.56 22.67 22.09
C PHE A 276 -6.04 22.71 22.25
N LYS A 277 -5.42 21.54 22.26
CA LYS A 277 -3.97 21.38 22.39
C LYS A 277 -3.44 20.44 21.32
N TYR A 278 -2.23 20.72 20.87
CA TYR A 278 -1.42 19.78 20.11
C TYR A 278 -0.57 18.95 21.08
N VAL A 279 -0.79 17.62 21.10
CA VAL A 279 -0.20 16.69 22.07
C VAL A 279 0.67 15.66 21.36
N CYS A 280 1.84 15.38 21.90
CA CYS A 280 2.71 14.34 21.37
C CYS A 280 2.19 12.94 21.73
N PRO A 281 1.93 12.06 20.74
CA PRO A 281 1.54 10.68 21.04
C PRO A 281 2.61 9.90 21.82
N GLY A 282 3.89 10.21 21.60
CA GLY A 282 5.01 9.61 22.32
C GLY A 282 5.03 9.95 23.81
N TYR A 283 4.54 11.13 24.20
CA TYR A 283 4.42 11.47 25.62
C TYR A 283 3.45 10.54 26.36
N ARG A 284 2.31 10.21 25.73
CA ARG A 284 1.33 9.29 26.30
C ARG A 284 1.89 7.87 26.50
N LYS A 285 2.81 7.48 25.63
CA LYS A 285 3.51 6.18 25.71
C LYS A 285 4.76 6.20 26.58
N LYS A 286 5.08 7.33 27.21
CA LYS A 286 6.32 7.55 27.99
C LYS A 286 7.61 7.42 27.16
N GLU A 287 7.52 7.65 25.86
CA GLU A 287 8.62 7.57 24.89
C GLU A 287 9.17 8.95 24.51
N CYS A 288 8.58 10.04 24.98
CA CYS A 288 8.94 11.42 24.65
C CYS A 288 8.61 12.36 25.80
N ASN A 289 9.44 13.39 25.99
CA ASN A 289 9.27 14.37 27.08
C ASN A 289 8.36 15.57 26.69
N PHE A 290 8.02 15.72 25.40
CA PHE A 290 7.16 16.82 24.94
C PHE A 290 5.68 16.51 25.19
N LYS A 291 5.08 17.20 26.15
CA LYS A 291 3.70 16.94 26.56
C LYS A 291 2.66 17.51 25.59
N ALA A 292 2.61 18.81 25.46
CA ALA A 292 1.59 19.52 24.68
C ALA A 292 1.94 20.99 24.49
N VAL A 293 1.33 21.61 23.47
CA VAL A 293 1.32 23.07 23.25
C VAL A 293 -0.12 23.55 23.11
N ASP A 294 -0.40 24.77 23.53
CA ASP A 294 -1.73 25.40 23.35
C ASP A 294 -1.99 25.59 21.85
N GLY A 295 -3.11 25.03 21.38
CA GLY A 295 -3.41 25.00 19.96
C GLY A 295 -3.91 26.34 19.42
N VAL A 296 -4.69 27.07 20.23
CA VAL A 296 -5.23 28.37 19.81
C VAL A 296 -4.10 29.39 19.63
N LEU A 297 -3.19 29.44 20.62
CA LEU A 297 -2.05 30.35 20.56
C LEU A 297 -1.08 30.02 19.42
N LEU A 298 -0.86 28.72 19.17
CA LEU A 298 0.01 28.29 18.08
C LEU A 298 -0.59 28.62 16.72
N ASP A 299 -1.88 28.37 16.52
CA ASP A 299 -2.58 28.69 15.27
C ASP A 299 -2.58 30.20 15.02
N GLU A 300 -2.88 31.01 16.05
CA GLU A 300 -2.84 32.49 15.96
C GLU A 300 -1.43 32.98 15.62
N PHE A 301 -0.42 32.46 16.25
CA PHE A 301 0.96 32.81 15.94
C PHE A 301 1.31 32.50 14.47
N VAL A 302 0.96 31.32 13.96
CA VAL A 302 1.23 30.97 12.57
C VAL A 302 0.45 31.83 11.59
N VAL A 303 -0.83 32.12 11.88
CA VAL A 303 -1.64 33.02 11.06
C VAL A 303 -1.03 34.42 11.01
N GLN A 304 -0.56 34.96 12.16
CA GLN A 304 0.13 36.25 12.22
C GLN A 304 1.41 36.23 11.36
N GLN A 305 2.23 35.18 11.48
CA GLN A 305 3.45 35.03 10.67
C GLN A 305 3.15 34.94 9.16
N LEU A 306 2.08 34.23 8.78
CA LEU A 306 1.64 34.16 7.38
C LEU A 306 1.10 35.51 6.88
N SER A 307 0.38 36.26 7.73
CA SER A 307 -0.10 37.61 7.41
C SER A 307 1.06 38.58 7.17
N GLU A 308 2.10 38.52 8.00
CA GLU A 308 3.32 39.32 7.81
C GLU A 308 4.06 38.94 6.50
N LEU A 309 4.03 37.66 6.11
CA LEU A 309 4.63 37.19 4.86
C LEU A 309 3.83 37.56 3.62
N SER A 310 2.52 37.79 3.74
CA SER A 310 1.65 38.20 2.64
C SER A 310 1.62 39.73 2.43
N ASP A 311 2.13 40.50 3.36
CA ASP A 311 2.25 41.95 3.23
C ASP A 311 3.52 42.29 2.41
N GLU A 312 3.33 42.80 1.19
CA GLU A 312 4.41 43.22 0.28
C GLU A 312 5.31 44.31 0.86
N ASN A 313 4.82 45.07 1.85
CA ASN A 313 5.58 46.10 2.54
C ASN A 313 6.38 45.56 3.73
N SER A 314 6.15 44.32 4.15
CA SER A 314 6.87 43.74 5.27
C SER A 314 8.34 43.47 4.93
N GLU A 315 9.23 43.78 5.85
CA GLU A 315 10.67 43.53 5.71
C GLU A 315 10.96 42.03 5.50
N ARG A 316 10.12 41.18 6.09
CA ARG A 316 10.24 39.71 6.00
C ARG A 316 9.85 39.20 4.62
N PHE A 317 8.80 39.76 3.99
CA PHE A 317 8.43 39.44 2.62
C PHE A 317 9.56 39.81 1.65
N ARG A 318 10.10 41.03 1.77
CA ARG A 318 11.22 41.52 0.94
C ARG A 318 12.44 40.59 1.05
N ARG A 319 12.82 40.20 2.26
CA ARG A 319 13.97 39.32 2.51
C ARG A 319 13.78 37.93 1.89
N ILE A 320 12.58 37.34 1.96
CA ILE A 320 12.29 36.05 1.31
C ILE A 320 12.31 36.21 -0.21
N LEU A 321 11.78 37.32 -0.74
CA LEU A 321 11.81 37.60 -2.17
C LEU A 321 13.26 37.73 -2.67
N GLU A 322 14.13 38.41 -1.95
CA GLU A 322 15.57 38.53 -2.26
C GLU A 322 16.23 37.16 -2.33
N ILE A 323 16.04 36.31 -1.31
CA ILE A 323 16.59 34.93 -1.29
C ILE A 323 16.09 34.12 -2.50
N LYS A 324 14.80 34.23 -2.83
CA LYS A 324 14.21 33.52 -3.98
C LYS A 324 14.75 34.06 -5.33
N ILE A 325 14.96 35.33 -5.44
CA ILE A 325 15.58 35.94 -6.63
C ILE A 325 17.01 35.43 -6.79
N GLU A 326 17.81 35.38 -5.73
CA GLU A 326 19.16 34.86 -5.74
C GLU A 326 19.18 33.37 -6.17
N GLU A 327 18.32 32.51 -5.59
CA GLU A 327 18.21 31.10 -5.97
C GLU A 327 17.87 30.93 -7.46
N VAL A 328 16.95 31.73 -8.00
CA VAL A 328 16.56 31.69 -9.41
C VAL A 328 17.69 32.16 -10.33
N LEU A 329 18.42 33.19 -9.92
CA LEU A 329 19.59 33.69 -10.65
C LEU A 329 20.72 32.67 -10.70
N GLU A 330 21.01 31.99 -9.57
CA GLU A 330 22.00 30.92 -9.52
C GLU A 330 21.63 29.76 -10.43
N GLN A 331 20.35 29.31 -10.38
CA GLN A 331 19.85 28.26 -11.28
C GLN A 331 19.93 28.67 -12.74
N SER A 332 19.65 29.94 -13.07
CA SER A 332 19.76 30.48 -14.42
C SER A 332 21.18 30.48 -14.92
N GLN A 333 22.17 30.86 -14.10
CA GLN A 333 23.60 30.82 -14.45
C GLN A 333 24.07 29.38 -14.70
N THR A 334 23.67 28.42 -13.84
CA THR A 334 24.00 26.99 -14.00
C THR A 334 23.44 26.45 -15.31
N VAL A 335 22.21 26.83 -15.68
CA VAL A 335 21.57 26.44 -16.96
C VAL A 335 22.33 27.05 -18.14
N GLN A 336 22.80 28.33 -18.05
CA GLN A 336 23.58 28.97 -19.10
C GLN A 336 24.95 28.29 -19.29
N GLU A 337 25.65 27.97 -18.20
CA GLU A 337 26.90 27.22 -18.22
C GLU A 337 26.73 25.84 -18.84
N HIS A 338 25.71 25.11 -18.43
CA HIS A 338 25.40 23.81 -19.02
C HIS A 338 25.13 23.89 -20.52
N ASN A 339 24.37 24.88 -20.97
CA ASN A 339 24.12 25.11 -22.41
C ASN A 339 25.40 25.49 -23.17
N LEU A 340 26.28 26.24 -22.56
CA LEU A 340 27.60 26.59 -23.14
C LEU A 340 28.49 25.36 -23.31
N ILE A 341 28.55 24.52 -22.26
CA ILE A 341 29.31 23.25 -22.28
C ILE A 341 28.73 22.31 -23.36
N LYS A 342 27.43 22.23 -23.46
CA LYS A 342 26.75 21.43 -24.48
C LYS A 342 27.08 21.89 -25.89
N LYS A 343 27.06 23.20 -26.16
CA LYS A 343 27.49 23.78 -27.45
C LYS A 343 28.94 23.47 -27.77
N LYS A 344 29.88 23.61 -26.79
CA LYS A 344 31.30 23.25 -26.96
C LYS A 344 31.47 21.77 -27.29
N ARG A 345 30.75 20.88 -26.59
CA ARG A 345 30.77 19.44 -26.87
C ARG A 345 30.29 19.10 -28.26
N ASP A 346 29.19 19.73 -28.71
CA ASP A 346 28.62 19.44 -30.01
C ASP A 346 29.50 19.95 -31.15
N LYS A 347 30.21 21.09 -30.94
CA LYS A 347 31.26 21.59 -31.85
C LYS A 347 32.44 20.61 -31.94
N LEU A 348 32.96 20.15 -30.80
CA LEU A 348 34.04 19.18 -30.78
C LEU A 348 33.69 17.87 -31.48
N LYS A 349 32.47 17.39 -31.30
CA LYS A 349 31.97 16.21 -32.03
C LYS A 349 31.94 16.43 -33.55
N ALA A 350 31.48 17.60 -33.99
CA ALA A 350 31.51 17.96 -35.42
C ALA A 350 32.92 18.03 -35.96
N ASP A 351 33.87 18.63 -35.21
CA ASP A 351 35.26 18.71 -35.60
C ASP A 351 35.92 17.33 -35.69
N ILE A 352 35.67 16.45 -34.73
CA ILE A 352 36.12 15.04 -34.75
C ILE A 352 35.56 14.32 -35.98
N ALA A 353 34.24 14.47 -36.27
CA ALA A 353 33.63 13.85 -37.43
C ALA A 353 34.21 14.36 -38.74
N ALA A 354 34.51 15.67 -38.84
CA ALA A 354 35.17 16.25 -40.00
C ALA A 354 36.61 15.74 -40.20
N GLN A 355 37.40 15.68 -39.10
CA GLN A 355 38.75 15.12 -39.16
C GLN A 355 38.78 13.63 -39.49
N THR A 356 37.83 12.86 -38.95
CA THR A 356 37.67 11.43 -39.31
C THR A 356 37.32 11.23 -40.76
N ARG A 357 36.50 12.13 -41.35
CA ARG A 357 36.18 12.12 -42.80
C ARG A 357 37.43 12.41 -43.61
N ASN A 358 38.16 13.46 -43.25
CA ASN A 358 39.42 13.85 -43.95
C ASN A 358 40.47 12.72 -43.89
N LEU A 359 40.57 12.02 -42.77
CA LEU A 359 41.47 10.86 -42.61
C LEU A 359 41.03 9.71 -43.53
N ARG A 360 39.73 9.45 -43.64
CA ARG A 360 39.22 8.40 -44.54
C ARG A 360 39.45 8.75 -46.02
N GLU A 361 39.29 10.02 -46.40
CA GLU A 361 39.59 10.50 -47.75
C GLU A 361 41.07 10.44 -48.05
N ALA A 362 41.95 10.82 -47.10
CA ALA A 362 43.38 10.68 -47.20
C ALA A 362 43.83 9.21 -47.36
N ASP A 363 43.21 8.28 -46.55
CA ASP A 363 43.49 6.84 -46.65
C ASP A 363 43.05 6.29 -48.02
N GLY A 364 41.91 6.77 -48.57
CA GLY A 364 41.47 6.49 -49.92
C GLY A 364 42.42 6.95 -51.00
N SER A 365 42.95 8.17 -50.88
CA SER A 365 43.91 8.72 -51.84
C SER A 365 45.29 8.02 -51.75
N ILE A 366 45.72 7.62 -50.55
CA ILE A 366 46.92 6.82 -50.38
C ILE A 366 46.76 5.41 -50.99
N LYS A 367 45.61 4.78 -50.83
CA LYS A 367 45.32 3.49 -51.48
C LYS A 367 45.28 3.57 -52.99
N GLN A 368 44.68 4.64 -53.53
CA GLN A 368 44.66 4.89 -54.97
C GLN A 368 46.07 5.12 -55.50
N PHE A 369 46.90 5.93 -54.83
CA PHE A 369 48.29 6.15 -55.20
C PHE A 369 49.10 4.84 -55.20
N ILE A 370 48.89 3.97 -54.25
CA ILE A 370 49.56 2.67 -54.19
C ILE A 370 49.11 1.74 -55.34
N GLN A 371 47.79 1.77 -55.71
CA GLN A 371 47.22 0.96 -56.81
C GLN A 371 47.69 1.43 -58.17
N GLU A 372 47.95 2.73 -58.37
CA GLU A 372 48.42 3.30 -59.65
C GLU A 372 49.93 3.13 -59.87
N ASN A 373 50.72 2.83 -58.80
CA ASN A 373 52.15 2.70 -58.87
C ASN A 373 52.68 1.25 -58.55
N LEU A 374 51.80 0.28 -58.47
CA LEU A 374 52.09 -1.15 -58.45
C LEU A 374 51.76 -1.74 -59.84
#